data_592da8e35f0befa771921117d33114b7
#
_entry.id   592da8e35f0befa771921117d33114b7
#
_cell.length_a   1.000
_cell.length_b   1.000
_cell.length_c   1.000
_cell.angle_alpha   90.00
_cell.angle_beta   90.00
_cell.angle_gamma   90.00
#
_symmetry.space_group_name_H-M   'P 1'
#
loop_
_entity.id
_entity.type
_entity.pdbx_description
1 polymer ?
#
loop_
_entity_poly.entity_id
_entity_poly.type
_entity_poly.pdbx_seq_one_letter_code
_entity_poly.pdbx_strand_id
1 'polypeptide(L)'
;MTNAVIPSPSKPWESSLEDKRRTFFLLVLSLLVSSVLVKFWVFNGKLGFAIAFFISSQIIFVSNSYRKLGAPAAKDSLLKGFALMGITLTLIPIISIISTVVIKGYKGLHPTLLFKDMALASVNDPIANGGLLHALVGTVIMVFGALLISFPIGVLTALYLTEIKGKFSRPIKFLVQAMSGVLSIVAGLFILSSLVYPITKQLSGLMGSFALSILMIPTIARTAEEMLRLIPNDLREAGVALGSTQWKTVSSVVLPAAKSGLVTAVILGVARIIGETAPLLLVSGGGDSLNLNPTQGAMGSLPYYIWKAFLTGGTDEAFARAWGGMLVLLIFIFILFGLARFLSRSKVN
;
A
#
# COMPACT_ATOMS: atom_id res chain seq x y z
N MET A 1 36.46 -52.02 -6.86
CA MET A 1 35.13 -51.43 -6.64
C MET A 1 35.26 -49.93 -6.86
N THR A 2 34.94 -49.46 -8.06
CA THR A 2 34.95 -48.02 -8.41
C THR A 2 33.74 -47.38 -7.80
N ASN A 3 33.95 -46.50 -6.83
CA ASN A 3 32.90 -45.64 -6.27
C ASN A 3 32.34 -44.76 -7.39
N ALA A 4 31.17 -45.15 -7.93
CA ALA A 4 30.41 -44.29 -8.81
C ALA A 4 29.96 -43.08 -8.02
N VAL A 5 30.56 -41.93 -8.25
CA VAL A 5 30.10 -40.64 -7.73
C VAL A 5 28.73 -40.36 -8.35
N ILE A 6 27.66 -40.55 -7.58
CA ILE A 6 26.31 -40.16 -7.98
C ILE A 6 26.35 -38.63 -8.17
N PRO A 7 26.16 -38.12 -9.40
CA PRO A 7 26.14 -36.67 -9.58
C PRO A 7 24.97 -36.06 -8.75
N SER A 8 25.28 -35.06 -7.95
CA SER A 8 24.26 -34.31 -7.22
C SER A 8 23.19 -33.79 -8.20
N PRO A 9 21.89 -33.89 -7.89
CA PRO A 9 20.86 -33.43 -8.80
C PRO A 9 21.08 -31.96 -9.13
N SER A 10 21.20 -31.66 -10.44
CA SER A 10 21.33 -30.29 -10.93
C SER A 10 20.09 -29.48 -10.49
N LYS A 11 20.29 -28.43 -9.73
CA LYS A 11 19.21 -27.50 -9.35
C LYS A 11 18.83 -26.70 -10.61
N PRO A 12 17.64 -26.90 -11.19
CA PRO A 12 17.28 -26.28 -12.48
C PRO A 12 17.21 -24.74 -12.43
N TRP A 13 17.24 -24.16 -11.23
CA TRP A 13 17.22 -22.69 -10.98
C TRP A 13 18.61 -22.08 -10.81
N GLU A 14 19.67 -22.87 -10.72
CA GLU A 14 21.04 -22.36 -10.65
C GLU A 14 21.60 -22.18 -12.06
N SER A 15 21.78 -20.92 -12.47
CA SER A 15 22.42 -20.59 -13.72
C SER A 15 23.94 -20.84 -13.65
N SER A 16 24.53 -21.50 -14.64
CA SER A 16 25.97 -21.71 -14.73
C SER A 16 26.73 -20.37 -14.88
N LEU A 17 28.03 -20.35 -14.54
CA LEU A 17 28.86 -19.16 -14.74
C LEU A 17 28.95 -18.77 -16.24
N GLU A 18 28.90 -19.73 -17.14
CA GLU A 18 28.87 -19.48 -18.58
C GLU A 18 27.58 -18.81 -19.02
N ASP A 19 26.42 -19.22 -18.45
CA ASP A 19 25.13 -18.59 -18.74
C ASP A 19 25.07 -17.15 -18.20
N LYS A 20 25.66 -16.90 -17.04
CA LYS A 20 25.76 -15.54 -16.49
C LYS A 20 26.64 -14.63 -17.35
N ARG A 21 27.82 -15.12 -17.77
CA ARG A 21 28.73 -14.37 -18.68
C ARG A 21 28.06 -14.08 -20.02
N ARG A 22 27.35 -15.06 -20.55
CA ARG A 22 26.63 -14.90 -21.81
C ARG A 22 25.47 -13.90 -21.68
N THR A 23 24.66 -13.98 -20.63
CA THR A 23 23.59 -13.01 -20.37
C THR A 23 24.15 -11.60 -20.26
N PHE A 24 25.28 -11.44 -19.56
CA PHE A 24 25.96 -10.16 -19.46
C PHE A 24 26.41 -9.63 -20.81
N PHE A 25 27.04 -10.49 -21.66
CA PHE A 25 27.45 -10.12 -23.00
C PHE A 25 26.27 -9.70 -23.88
N LEU A 26 25.15 -10.43 -23.84
CA LEU A 26 23.95 -10.09 -24.61
C LEU A 26 23.32 -8.75 -24.13
N LEU A 27 23.38 -8.46 -22.83
CA LEU A 27 22.95 -7.16 -22.29
C LEU A 27 23.85 -6.01 -22.76
N VAL A 28 25.15 -6.19 -22.74
CA VAL A 28 26.11 -5.20 -23.25
C VAL A 28 25.89 -4.96 -24.75
N LEU A 29 25.70 -6.03 -25.50
CA LEU A 29 25.41 -5.94 -26.94
C LEU A 29 24.10 -5.18 -27.21
N SER A 30 23.05 -5.43 -26.42
CA SER A 30 21.78 -4.69 -26.56
C SER A 30 21.93 -3.21 -26.18
N LEU A 31 22.77 -2.88 -25.21
CA LEU A 31 23.10 -1.49 -24.88
C LEU A 31 23.84 -0.77 -26.02
N LEU A 32 24.80 -1.44 -26.62
CA LEU A 32 25.55 -0.87 -27.77
C LEU A 32 24.63 -0.66 -28.97
N VAL A 33 23.83 -1.66 -29.32
CA VAL A 33 22.88 -1.57 -30.44
C VAL A 33 21.85 -0.45 -30.20
N SER A 34 21.29 -0.34 -28.97
CA SER A 34 20.34 0.73 -28.65
C SER A 34 20.98 2.11 -28.72
N SER A 35 22.23 2.27 -28.29
CA SER A 35 22.95 3.53 -28.34
C SER A 35 23.19 3.99 -29.80
N VAL A 36 23.41 3.07 -30.71
CA VAL A 36 23.53 3.34 -32.14
C VAL A 36 22.17 3.67 -32.74
N LEU A 37 21.14 2.85 -32.44
CA LEU A 37 19.79 3.03 -32.97
C LEU A 37 19.21 4.40 -32.61
N VAL A 38 19.40 4.88 -31.37
CA VAL A 38 18.85 6.18 -30.92
C VAL A 38 19.43 7.35 -31.72
N LYS A 39 20.66 7.26 -32.22
CA LYS A 39 21.27 8.29 -33.08
C LYS A 39 20.55 8.44 -34.44
N PHE A 40 19.94 7.36 -34.92
CA PHE A 40 19.22 7.29 -36.20
C PHE A 40 17.70 7.33 -36.05
N TRP A 41 17.16 7.35 -34.82
CA TRP A 41 15.73 7.26 -34.53
C TRP A 41 15.09 8.64 -34.38
N VAL A 42 13.84 8.74 -34.81
CA VAL A 42 13.02 9.97 -34.71
C VAL A 42 12.77 10.38 -33.25
N PHE A 43 12.76 9.45 -32.31
CA PHE A 43 12.56 9.70 -30.87
C PHE A 43 13.91 9.83 -30.16
N ASN A 44 14.41 11.06 -30.08
CA ASN A 44 15.60 11.38 -29.30
C ASN A 44 15.25 11.53 -27.79
N GLY A 45 16.22 11.16 -26.92
CA GLY A 45 16.10 11.33 -25.47
C GLY A 45 15.96 10.02 -24.68
N LYS A 46 15.73 10.17 -23.39
CA LYS A 46 15.70 9.02 -22.44
C LYS A 46 14.64 7.97 -22.77
N LEU A 47 13.45 8.39 -23.24
CA LEU A 47 12.37 7.49 -23.64
C LEU A 47 12.72 6.74 -24.92
N GLY A 48 13.26 7.41 -25.93
CA GLY A 48 13.70 6.74 -27.16
C GLY A 48 14.76 5.70 -26.89
N PHE A 49 15.72 5.99 -26.00
CA PHE A 49 16.72 5.02 -25.58
C PHE A 49 16.10 3.81 -24.87
N ALA A 50 15.16 4.01 -23.97
CA ALA A 50 14.50 2.91 -23.25
C ALA A 50 13.72 1.99 -24.21
N ILE A 51 13.01 2.56 -25.19
CA ILE A 51 12.27 1.81 -26.22
C ILE A 51 13.24 1.02 -27.11
N ALA A 52 14.28 1.69 -27.62
CA ALA A 52 15.30 1.04 -28.45
C ALA A 52 16.02 -0.09 -27.70
N PHE A 53 16.34 0.13 -26.42
CA PHE A 53 16.94 -0.89 -25.57
C PHE A 53 16.02 -2.09 -25.35
N PHE A 54 14.74 -1.85 -25.09
CA PHE A 54 13.77 -2.94 -24.95
C PHE A 54 13.65 -3.76 -26.25
N ILE A 55 13.45 -3.09 -27.39
CA ILE A 55 13.29 -3.77 -28.68
C ILE A 55 14.56 -4.54 -29.05
N SER A 56 15.74 -3.92 -28.95
CA SER A 56 17.01 -4.57 -29.27
C SER A 56 17.31 -5.75 -28.35
N SER A 57 17.03 -5.62 -27.04
CA SER A 57 17.20 -6.70 -26.09
C SER A 57 16.27 -7.88 -26.40
N GLN A 58 15.00 -7.62 -26.70
CA GLN A 58 14.06 -8.68 -27.11
C GLN A 58 14.55 -9.42 -28.34
N ILE A 59 14.94 -8.72 -29.40
CA ILE A 59 15.43 -9.33 -30.64
C ILE A 59 16.68 -10.19 -30.38
N ILE A 60 17.63 -9.66 -29.60
CA ILE A 60 18.90 -10.36 -29.31
C ILE A 60 18.66 -11.62 -28.47
N PHE A 61 17.89 -11.50 -27.37
CA PHE A 61 17.62 -12.63 -26.47
C PHE A 61 16.74 -13.70 -27.12
N VAL A 62 15.69 -13.31 -27.84
CA VAL A 62 14.81 -14.24 -28.56
C VAL A 62 15.56 -14.96 -29.66
N SER A 63 16.35 -14.24 -30.48
CA SER A 63 17.16 -14.83 -31.54
C SER A 63 18.18 -15.81 -30.98
N ASN A 64 18.85 -15.47 -29.88
CA ASN A 64 19.77 -16.34 -29.19
C ASN A 64 19.11 -17.61 -28.63
N SER A 65 17.93 -17.49 -28.04
CA SER A 65 17.14 -18.62 -27.51
C SER A 65 16.63 -19.51 -28.64
N TYR A 66 16.18 -18.92 -29.74
CA TYR A 66 15.76 -19.65 -30.93
C TYR A 66 16.90 -20.51 -31.52
N ARG A 67 18.10 -19.92 -31.67
CA ARG A 67 19.28 -20.65 -32.22
C ARG A 67 19.76 -21.80 -31.35
N LYS A 68 19.56 -21.74 -30.03
CA LYS A 68 20.02 -22.77 -29.08
C LYS A 68 19.03 -23.90 -28.86
N LEU A 69 17.76 -23.57 -28.64
CA LEU A 69 16.75 -24.47 -28.11
C LEU A 69 15.46 -24.48 -28.94
N GLY A 70 15.44 -23.76 -30.08
CA GLY A 70 14.32 -23.75 -30.99
C GLY A 70 13.15 -22.82 -30.59
N ALA A 71 12.03 -22.98 -31.30
CA ALA A 71 10.86 -22.10 -31.20
C ALA A 71 10.22 -22.04 -29.79
N PRO A 72 10.10 -23.12 -29.00
CA PRO A 72 9.52 -23.03 -27.65
C PRO A 72 10.34 -22.11 -26.73
N ALA A 73 11.67 -22.23 -26.73
CA ALA A 73 12.55 -21.41 -25.91
C ALA A 73 12.55 -19.94 -26.35
N ALA A 74 12.34 -19.66 -27.62
CA ALA A 74 12.18 -18.32 -28.14
C ALA A 74 10.91 -17.66 -27.60
N LYS A 75 9.79 -18.39 -27.57
CA LYS A 75 8.53 -17.91 -26.95
C LYS A 75 8.69 -17.63 -25.45
N ASP A 76 9.35 -18.52 -24.71
CA ASP A 76 9.65 -18.33 -23.29
C ASP A 76 10.54 -17.10 -23.06
N SER A 77 11.56 -16.90 -23.89
CA SER A 77 12.43 -15.73 -23.81
C SER A 77 11.67 -14.44 -24.07
N LEU A 78 10.77 -14.42 -25.03
CA LEU A 78 9.91 -13.30 -25.35
C LEU A 78 8.97 -12.96 -24.18
N LEU A 79 8.30 -13.97 -23.62
CA LEU A 79 7.40 -13.78 -22.46
C LEU A 79 8.16 -13.30 -21.22
N LYS A 80 9.35 -13.83 -20.95
CA LYS A 80 10.25 -13.35 -19.86
C LYS A 80 10.61 -11.89 -20.05
N GLY A 81 10.91 -11.46 -21.28
CA GLY A 81 11.24 -10.07 -21.56
C GLY A 81 10.06 -9.14 -21.34
N PHE A 82 8.85 -9.50 -21.75
CA PHE A 82 7.64 -8.73 -21.45
C PHE A 82 7.34 -8.68 -19.94
N ALA A 83 7.52 -9.80 -19.22
CA ALA A 83 7.36 -9.83 -17.77
C ALA A 83 8.37 -8.91 -17.07
N LEU A 84 9.64 -8.94 -17.47
CA LEU A 84 10.66 -8.03 -16.94
C LEU A 84 10.36 -6.56 -17.25
N MET A 85 9.85 -6.26 -18.46
CA MET A 85 9.39 -4.91 -18.80
C MET A 85 8.28 -4.46 -17.87
N GLY A 86 7.26 -5.29 -17.62
CA GLY A 86 6.16 -4.97 -16.70
C GLY A 86 6.67 -4.68 -15.29
N ILE A 87 7.57 -5.52 -14.78
CA ILE A 87 8.21 -5.30 -13.47
C ILE A 87 8.99 -3.99 -13.46
N THR A 88 9.79 -3.73 -14.49
CA THR A 88 10.62 -2.52 -14.58
C THR A 88 9.77 -1.25 -14.66
N LEU A 89 8.71 -1.26 -15.50
CA LEU A 89 7.76 -0.15 -15.60
C LEU A 89 7.04 0.15 -14.28
N THR A 90 6.84 -0.86 -13.44
CA THR A 90 6.22 -0.69 -12.11
C THR A 90 7.23 -0.21 -11.08
N LEU A 91 8.43 -0.79 -11.06
CA LEU A 91 9.44 -0.50 -10.04
C LEU A 91 10.12 0.88 -10.21
N ILE A 92 10.39 1.29 -11.45
CA ILE A 92 11.09 2.58 -11.71
C ILE A 92 10.32 3.76 -11.11
N PRO A 93 9.01 3.97 -11.36
CA PRO A 93 8.27 5.05 -10.74
C PRO A 93 8.27 4.97 -9.21
N ILE A 94 8.09 3.78 -8.64
CA ILE A 94 8.06 3.57 -7.19
C ILE A 94 9.40 3.99 -6.56
N ILE A 95 10.52 3.49 -7.09
CA ILE A 95 11.85 3.83 -6.61
C ILE A 95 12.13 5.32 -6.81
N SER A 96 11.72 5.89 -7.94
CA SER A 96 11.89 7.32 -8.24
C SER A 96 11.14 8.19 -7.24
N ILE A 97 9.88 7.87 -6.92
CA ILE A 97 9.08 8.61 -5.94
C ILE A 97 9.71 8.51 -4.56
N ILE A 98 10.03 7.30 -4.09
CA ILE A 98 10.64 7.07 -2.78
C ILE A 98 11.97 7.83 -2.68
N SER A 99 12.83 7.71 -3.68
CA SER A 99 14.12 8.43 -3.72
C SER A 99 13.94 9.93 -3.68
N THR A 100 12.97 10.47 -4.43
CA THR A 100 12.67 11.90 -4.44
C THR A 100 12.16 12.36 -3.08
N VAL A 101 11.27 11.61 -2.45
CA VAL A 101 10.75 11.92 -1.11
C VAL A 101 11.88 11.92 -0.08
N VAL A 102 12.79 10.94 -0.14
CA VAL A 102 13.93 10.86 0.79
C VAL A 102 14.90 12.03 0.56
N ILE A 103 15.32 12.29 -0.69
CA ILE A 103 16.31 13.30 -1.01
C ILE A 103 15.79 14.72 -0.71
N LYS A 104 14.55 15.01 -1.11
CA LYS A 104 13.96 16.34 -0.88
C LYS A 104 13.44 16.47 0.56
N GLY A 105 12.86 15.42 1.12
CA GLY A 105 12.28 15.42 2.46
C GLY A 105 13.34 15.58 3.56
N TYR A 106 14.55 15.04 3.35
CA TYR A 106 15.64 15.20 4.31
C TYR A 106 15.95 16.68 4.62
N LYS A 107 15.87 17.56 3.62
CA LYS A 107 16.07 19.00 3.80
C LYS A 107 14.99 19.68 4.64
N GLY A 108 13.78 19.09 4.68
CA GLY A 108 12.67 19.59 5.49
C GLY A 108 12.62 19.03 6.91
N LEU A 109 13.50 18.07 7.25
CA LEU A 109 13.57 17.53 8.61
C LEU A 109 14.30 18.52 9.52
N HIS A 110 13.56 19.01 10.51
CA HIS A 110 14.11 19.87 11.57
C HIS A 110 13.66 19.33 12.93
N PRO A 111 14.45 19.46 14.02
CA PRO A 111 14.04 18.95 15.35
C PRO A 111 12.67 19.45 15.81
N THR A 112 12.31 20.68 15.51
CA THR A 112 11.01 21.27 15.88
C THR A 112 9.83 20.70 15.08
N LEU A 113 10.07 20.09 13.93
CA LEU A 113 9.03 19.58 13.04
C LEU A 113 8.08 18.59 13.73
N LEU A 114 8.61 17.70 14.57
CA LEU A 114 7.83 16.66 15.25
C LEU A 114 7.22 17.12 16.58
N PHE A 115 7.68 18.24 17.16
CA PHE A 115 7.32 18.67 18.51
C PHE A 115 6.50 19.96 18.58
N LYS A 116 6.41 20.72 17.48
CA LYS A 116 5.61 21.95 17.39
C LYS A 116 4.38 21.72 16.50
N ASP A 117 3.36 22.54 16.71
CA ASP A 117 2.22 22.68 15.82
C ASP A 117 2.34 23.93 14.92
N MET A 118 1.30 24.24 14.17
CA MET A 118 1.24 25.41 13.27
C MET A 118 0.31 26.50 13.80
N ALA A 119 -0.09 26.46 15.08
CA ALA A 119 -1.07 27.42 15.63
C ALA A 119 -0.64 28.88 15.51
N LEU A 120 0.67 29.14 15.64
CA LEU A 120 1.27 30.49 15.57
C LEU A 120 2.20 30.67 14.37
N ALA A 121 2.19 29.74 13.41
CA ALA A 121 3.09 29.76 12.27
C ALA A 121 2.36 29.58 10.95
N SER A 122 2.84 30.22 9.90
CA SER A 122 2.37 30.02 8.53
C SER A 122 3.23 28.97 7.81
N VAL A 123 2.67 28.39 6.75
CA VAL A 123 3.43 27.46 5.89
C VAL A 123 4.64 28.11 5.21
N ASN A 124 4.61 29.44 5.04
CA ASN A 124 5.65 30.23 4.40
C ASN A 124 6.72 30.76 5.37
N ASP A 125 6.54 30.56 6.67
CA ASP A 125 7.51 30.98 7.68
C ASP A 125 8.77 30.10 7.66
N PRO A 126 9.90 30.54 8.26
CA PRO A 126 11.08 29.72 8.41
C PRO A 126 10.77 28.34 9.01
N ILE A 127 11.44 27.29 8.55
CA ILE A 127 11.15 25.90 8.92
C ILE A 127 11.20 25.68 10.45
N ALA A 128 12.04 26.41 11.17
CA ALA A 128 12.16 26.34 12.62
C ALA A 128 10.90 26.82 13.36
N ASN A 129 10.04 27.61 12.71
CA ASN A 129 8.78 28.12 13.27
C ASN A 129 7.65 27.16 12.92
N GLY A 130 7.07 26.51 13.92
CA GLY A 130 6.01 25.52 13.72
C GLY A 130 6.50 24.11 13.36
N GLY A 131 5.55 23.19 13.19
CA GLY A 131 5.82 21.79 12.92
C GLY A 131 4.54 21.03 12.53
N LEU A 132 4.59 19.72 12.55
CA LEU A 132 3.50 18.83 12.11
C LEU A 132 2.90 17.97 13.24
N LEU A 133 3.20 18.28 14.52
CA LEU A 133 2.71 17.50 15.65
C LEU A 133 1.18 17.35 15.64
N HIS A 134 0.46 18.45 15.42
CA HIS A 134 -1.00 18.48 15.32
C HIS A 134 -1.54 17.55 14.23
N ALA A 135 -0.86 17.52 13.09
CA ALA A 135 -1.23 16.71 11.94
C ALA A 135 -0.91 15.21 12.16
N LEU A 136 0.21 14.91 12.80
CA LEU A 136 0.60 13.55 13.14
C LEU A 136 -0.35 12.94 14.16
N VAL A 137 -0.60 13.66 15.26
CA VAL A 137 -1.52 13.22 16.33
C VAL A 137 -2.93 13.07 15.79
N GLY A 138 -3.42 14.04 15.01
CA GLY A 138 -4.74 13.96 14.41
C GLY A 138 -4.88 12.79 13.43
N THR A 139 -3.84 12.48 12.63
CA THR A 139 -3.85 11.28 11.79
C THR A 139 -3.98 10.02 12.62
N VAL A 140 -3.19 9.88 13.70
CA VAL A 140 -3.27 8.72 14.59
C VAL A 140 -4.67 8.58 15.20
N ILE A 141 -5.24 9.66 15.72
CA ILE A 141 -6.58 9.64 16.34
C ILE A 141 -7.65 9.24 15.32
N MET A 142 -7.65 9.86 14.13
CA MET A 142 -8.65 9.58 13.10
C MET A 142 -8.53 8.18 12.51
N VAL A 143 -7.32 7.70 12.25
CA VAL A 143 -7.07 6.34 11.74
C VAL A 143 -7.45 5.30 12.80
N PHE A 144 -7.11 5.53 14.07
CA PHE A 144 -7.50 4.65 15.17
C PHE A 144 -9.02 4.61 15.36
N GLY A 145 -9.68 5.77 15.32
CA GLY A 145 -11.15 5.84 15.37
C GLY A 145 -11.82 5.10 14.19
N ALA A 146 -11.28 5.27 12.99
CA ALA A 146 -11.75 4.52 11.81
C ALA A 146 -11.53 3.00 11.97
N LEU A 147 -10.41 2.58 12.54
CA LEU A 147 -10.11 1.17 12.81
C LEU A 147 -11.09 0.55 13.82
N LEU A 148 -11.40 1.27 14.91
CA LEU A 148 -12.35 0.80 15.92
C LEU A 148 -13.75 0.54 15.33
N ILE A 149 -14.16 1.30 14.33
CA ILE A 149 -15.44 1.12 13.63
C ILE A 149 -15.32 0.01 12.58
N SER A 150 -14.28 0.07 11.75
CA SER A 150 -14.17 -0.76 10.55
C SER A 150 -13.77 -2.19 10.84
N PHE A 151 -12.96 -2.43 11.88
CA PHE A 151 -12.48 -3.78 12.21
C PHE A 151 -13.63 -4.73 12.60
N PRO A 152 -14.47 -4.40 13.59
CA PRO A 152 -15.57 -5.29 13.96
C PRO A 152 -16.56 -5.48 12.80
N ILE A 153 -16.95 -4.41 12.11
CA ILE A 153 -17.89 -4.49 10.98
C ILE A 153 -17.31 -5.33 9.85
N GLY A 154 -16.06 -5.09 9.46
CA GLY A 154 -15.41 -5.80 8.36
C GLY A 154 -15.22 -7.30 8.67
N VAL A 155 -14.74 -7.63 9.88
CA VAL A 155 -14.54 -9.02 10.28
C VAL A 155 -15.87 -9.77 10.44
N LEU A 156 -16.88 -9.15 11.06
CA LEU A 156 -18.22 -9.76 11.16
C LEU A 156 -18.84 -9.98 9.78
N THR A 157 -18.65 -9.04 8.85
CA THR A 157 -19.07 -9.19 7.45
C THR A 157 -18.38 -10.39 6.80
N ALA A 158 -17.07 -10.51 6.95
CA ALA A 158 -16.31 -11.65 6.43
C ALA A 158 -16.77 -12.98 7.01
N LEU A 159 -16.97 -13.06 8.34
CA LEU A 159 -17.50 -14.25 8.99
C LEU A 159 -18.90 -14.62 8.49
N TYR A 160 -19.76 -13.64 8.29
CA TYR A 160 -21.09 -13.89 7.73
C TYR A 160 -21.01 -14.50 6.32
N LEU A 161 -20.10 -13.98 5.49
CA LEU A 161 -19.94 -14.45 4.11
C LEU A 161 -19.25 -15.82 4.00
N THR A 162 -18.40 -16.19 4.96
CA THR A 162 -17.61 -17.44 4.91
C THR A 162 -18.24 -18.57 5.71
N GLU A 163 -18.76 -18.28 6.91
CA GLU A 163 -19.20 -19.30 7.88
C GLU A 163 -20.72 -19.47 7.89
N ILE A 164 -21.50 -18.38 7.87
CA ILE A 164 -22.97 -18.45 7.99
C ILE A 164 -23.60 -18.72 6.62
N LYS A 165 -23.11 -18.08 5.57
CA LYS A 165 -23.61 -18.22 4.17
C LYS A 165 -25.13 -18.08 4.05
N GLY A 166 -25.72 -17.15 4.83
CA GLY A 166 -27.16 -16.92 4.90
C GLY A 166 -27.74 -16.25 3.64
N LYS A 167 -29.06 -16.03 3.67
CA LYS A 167 -29.82 -15.42 2.54
C LYS A 167 -29.30 -14.06 2.10
N PHE A 168 -28.69 -13.29 3.01
CA PHE A 168 -28.14 -11.98 2.72
C PHE A 168 -26.68 -11.99 2.20
N SER A 169 -26.07 -13.17 2.00
CA SER A 169 -24.67 -13.22 1.54
C SER A 169 -24.46 -12.54 0.17
N ARG A 170 -25.38 -12.72 -0.76
CA ARG A 170 -25.30 -12.07 -2.08
C ARG A 170 -25.46 -10.55 -2.01
N PRO A 171 -26.49 -9.98 -1.36
CA PRO A 171 -26.63 -8.54 -1.17
C PRO A 171 -25.44 -7.91 -0.43
N ILE A 172 -24.97 -8.53 0.66
CA ILE A 172 -23.83 -8.02 1.43
C ILE A 172 -22.56 -8.03 0.60
N LYS A 173 -22.30 -9.10 -0.16
CA LYS A 173 -21.14 -9.15 -1.06
C LYS A 173 -21.21 -8.08 -2.14
N PHE A 174 -22.39 -7.85 -2.71
CA PHE A 174 -22.61 -6.76 -3.67
C PHE A 174 -22.35 -5.40 -3.03
N LEU A 175 -22.86 -5.16 -1.81
CA LEU A 175 -22.65 -3.91 -1.08
C LEU A 175 -21.15 -3.65 -0.81
N VAL A 176 -20.42 -4.64 -0.30
CA VAL A 176 -18.97 -4.54 -0.05
C VAL A 176 -18.21 -4.26 -1.35
N GLN A 177 -18.65 -4.86 -2.46
CA GLN A 177 -18.06 -4.64 -3.77
C GLN A 177 -18.34 -3.22 -4.29
N ALA A 178 -19.58 -2.75 -4.17
CA ALA A 178 -19.98 -1.40 -4.53
C ALA A 178 -19.21 -0.35 -3.71
N MET A 179 -19.12 -0.53 -2.39
CA MET A 179 -18.34 0.36 -1.50
C MET A 179 -16.85 0.43 -1.88
N SER A 180 -16.27 -0.68 -2.38
CA SER A 180 -14.86 -0.67 -2.82
C SER A 180 -14.61 0.22 -4.05
N GLY A 181 -15.65 0.52 -4.84
CA GLY A 181 -15.60 1.40 -6.00
C GLY A 181 -15.93 2.87 -5.71
N VAL A 182 -16.29 3.21 -4.47
CA VAL A 182 -16.63 4.58 -4.10
C VAL A 182 -15.36 5.44 -4.11
N LEU A 183 -15.44 6.61 -4.78
CA LEU A 183 -14.36 7.61 -4.72
C LEU A 183 -14.25 8.16 -3.29
N SER A 184 -13.03 8.38 -2.81
CA SER A 184 -12.78 8.83 -1.43
C SER A 184 -13.48 10.16 -1.10
N ILE A 185 -13.54 11.09 -2.07
CA ILE A 185 -14.23 12.37 -1.89
C ILE A 185 -15.75 12.19 -1.65
N VAL A 186 -16.36 11.19 -2.28
CA VAL A 186 -17.80 10.89 -2.10
C VAL A 186 -18.10 10.41 -0.69
N ALA A 187 -17.18 9.61 -0.09
CA ALA A 187 -17.32 9.22 1.32
C ALA A 187 -17.29 10.45 2.25
N GLY A 188 -16.40 11.42 1.98
CA GLY A 188 -16.36 12.69 2.69
C GLY A 188 -17.66 13.50 2.54
N LEU A 189 -18.15 13.66 1.30
CA LEU A 189 -19.40 14.36 1.01
C LEU A 189 -20.61 13.70 1.69
N PHE A 190 -20.63 12.36 1.70
CA PHE A 190 -21.70 11.62 2.37
C PHE A 190 -21.72 11.91 3.87
N ILE A 191 -20.58 11.87 4.56
CA ILE A 191 -20.51 12.20 5.99
C ILE A 191 -20.83 13.68 6.22
N LEU A 192 -20.36 14.58 5.36
CA LEU A 192 -20.64 16.00 5.44
C LEU A 192 -22.15 16.28 5.40
N SER A 193 -22.85 15.67 4.42
CA SER A 193 -24.28 15.90 4.19
C SER A 193 -25.16 15.15 5.18
N SER A 194 -24.79 13.94 5.61
CA SER A 194 -25.64 13.07 6.44
C SER A 194 -25.40 13.22 7.94
N LEU A 195 -24.20 13.58 8.37
CA LEU A 195 -23.85 13.69 9.79
C LEU A 195 -23.45 15.10 10.20
N VAL A 196 -22.57 15.77 9.43
CA VAL A 196 -22.07 17.08 9.83
C VAL A 196 -23.19 18.12 9.78
N TYR A 197 -23.82 18.34 8.64
CA TYR A 197 -24.83 19.37 8.50
C TYR A 197 -26.08 19.17 9.37
N PRO A 198 -26.70 17.96 9.44
CA PRO A 198 -27.95 17.80 10.20
C PRO A 198 -27.71 17.57 11.70
N ILE A 199 -26.59 16.98 12.12
CA ILE A 199 -26.39 16.52 13.50
C ILE A 199 -25.38 17.37 14.25
N THR A 200 -24.10 17.36 13.82
CA THR A 200 -23.01 17.97 14.61
C THR A 200 -22.84 19.45 14.35
N LYS A 201 -23.18 19.92 13.16
CA LYS A 201 -23.00 21.30 12.69
C LYS A 201 -21.57 21.82 12.80
N GLN A 202 -20.61 20.92 13.02
CA GLN A 202 -19.18 21.26 13.15
C GLN A 202 -18.31 20.15 12.54
N LEU A 203 -17.19 20.57 11.96
CA LEU A 203 -16.14 19.68 11.46
C LEU A 203 -15.35 19.15 12.66
N SER A 204 -14.97 17.86 12.62
CA SER A 204 -14.24 17.24 13.74
C SER A 204 -13.46 16.01 13.31
N GLY A 205 -12.52 15.57 14.14
CA GLY A 205 -11.77 14.34 13.92
C GLY A 205 -12.66 13.09 13.91
N LEU A 206 -13.74 13.08 14.69
CA LEU A 206 -14.70 11.98 14.70
C LEU A 206 -15.40 11.82 13.34
N MET A 207 -15.80 12.94 12.72
CA MET A 207 -16.36 12.91 11.36
C MET A 207 -15.33 12.43 10.33
N GLY A 208 -14.06 12.81 10.51
CA GLY A 208 -12.93 12.24 9.75
C GLY A 208 -12.83 10.72 9.92
N SER A 209 -12.94 10.23 11.15
CA SER A 209 -12.93 8.78 11.43
C SER A 209 -14.08 8.03 10.75
N PHE A 210 -15.29 8.59 10.75
CA PHE A 210 -16.43 8.01 10.03
C PHE A 210 -16.21 7.97 8.51
N ALA A 211 -15.70 9.06 7.93
CA ALA A 211 -15.42 9.09 6.49
C ALA A 211 -14.34 8.08 6.09
N LEU A 212 -13.28 7.96 6.87
CA LEU A 212 -12.25 6.95 6.67
C LEU A 212 -12.78 5.52 6.87
N SER A 213 -13.70 5.30 7.81
CA SER A 213 -14.27 3.97 8.06
C SER A 213 -15.05 3.44 6.87
N ILE A 214 -15.77 4.29 6.13
CA ILE A 214 -16.48 3.89 4.90
C ILE A 214 -15.52 3.28 3.88
N LEU A 215 -14.32 3.84 3.74
CA LEU A 215 -13.31 3.35 2.82
C LEU A 215 -12.57 2.10 3.35
N MET A 216 -12.45 1.98 4.66
CA MET A 216 -11.70 0.90 5.31
C MET A 216 -12.51 -0.40 5.43
N ILE A 217 -13.82 -0.31 5.72
CA ILE A 217 -14.71 -1.46 5.91
C ILE A 217 -14.61 -2.47 4.75
N PRO A 218 -14.78 -2.07 3.46
CA PRO A 218 -14.74 -3.03 2.37
C PRO A 218 -13.37 -3.68 2.19
N THR A 219 -12.29 -2.95 2.49
CA THR A 219 -10.92 -3.48 2.41
C THR A 219 -10.70 -4.57 3.45
N ILE A 220 -11.09 -4.32 4.72
CA ILE A 220 -11.00 -5.32 5.78
C ILE A 220 -11.91 -6.51 5.49
N ALA A 221 -13.17 -6.26 5.10
CA ALA A 221 -14.14 -7.33 4.85
C ALA A 221 -13.66 -8.29 3.75
N ARG A 222 -13.16 -7.77 2.62
CA ARG A 222 -12.65 -8.59 1.52
C ARG A 222 -11.42 -9.38 1.91
N THR A 223 -10.42 -8.71 2.49
CA THR A 223 -9.18 -9.38 2.86
C THR A 223 -9.43 -10.42 3.95
N ALA A 224 -10.26 -10.09 4.96
CA ALA A 224 -10.64 -11.05 5.99
C ALA A 224 -11.42 -12.25 5.40
N GLU A 225 -12.36 -12.03 4.45
CA GLU A 225 -13.05 -13.09 3.72
C GLU A 225 -12.05 -14.02 3.01
N GLU A 226 -11.07 -13.47 2.29
CA GLU A 226 -10.04 -14.25 1.61
C GLU A 226 -9.20 -15.06 2.60
N MET A 227 -8.77 -14.46 3.71
CA MET A 227 -7.98 -15.14 4.73
C MET A 227 -8.76 -16.25 5.44
N LEU A 228 -10.03 -16.04 5.75
CA LEU A 228 -10.89 -17.07 6.34
C LEU A 228 -11.15 -18.24 5.38
N ARG A 229 -11.22 -18.00 4.08
CA ARG A 229 -11.36 -19.05 3.06
C ARG A 229 -10.14 -19.95 2.92
N LEU A 230 -8.94 -19.45 3.29
CA LEU A 230 -7.71 -20.25 3.26
C LEU A 230 -7.66 -21.30 4.38
N ILE A 231 -8.50 -21.20 5.41
CA ILE A 231 -8.55 -22.18 6.49
C ILE A 231 -9.20 -23.48 5.96
N PRO A 232 -8.54 -24.65 6.08
CA PRO A 232 -9.06 -25.93 5.61
C PRO A 232 -10.42 -26.28 6.23
N ASN A 233 -11.31 -26.88 5.44
CA ASN A 233 -12.62 -27.33 5.94
C ASN A 233 -12.51 -28.41 7.00
N ASP A 234 -11.47 -29.25 6.92
CA ASP A 234 -11.22 -30.32 7.89
C ASP A 234 -11.16 -29.81 9.34
N LEU A 235 -10.62 -28.61 9.57
CA LEU A 235 -10.58 -27.98 10.89
C LEU A 235 -12.00 -27.63 11.40
N ARG A 236 -12.88 -27.21 10.49
CA ARG A 236 -14.28 -26.90 10.82
C ARG A 236 -15.06 -28.19 11.13
N GLU A 237 -14.87 -29.20 10.31
CA GLU A 237 -15.51 -30.52 10.48
C GLU A 237 -15.04 -31.22 11.76
N ALA A 238 -13.74 -31.16 12.06
CA ALA A 238 -13.19 -31.69 13.31
C ALA A 238 -13.80 -31.04 14.55
N GLY A 239 -13.98 -29.70 14.52
CA GLY A 239 -14.61 -28.95 15.60
C GLY A 239 -16.06 -29.39 15.85
N VAL A 240 -16.84 -29.61 14.79
CA VAL A 240 -18.20 -30.05 14.86
C VAL A 240 -18.28 -31.55 15.29
N ALA A 241 -17.37 -32.40 14.78
CA ALA A 241 -17.29 -33.82 15.14
C ALA A 241 -17.01 -34.03 16.64
N LEU A 242 -16.31 -33.10 17.29
CA LEU A 242 -16.09 -33.10 18.74
C LEU A 242 -17.27 -32.51 19.54
N GLY A 243 -18.44 -32.31 18.90
CA GLY A 243 -19.67 -31.84 19.56
C GLY A 243 -19.71 -30.29 19.78
N SER A 244 -18.80 -29.51 19.20
CA SER A 244 -18.88 -28.07 19.29
C SER A 244 -19.97 -27.48 18.41
N THR A 245 -20.65 -26.44 18.89
CA THR A 245 -21.52 -25.61 18.03
C THR A 245 -20.72 -24.88 16.96
N GLN A 246 -21.36 -24.56 15.83
CA GLN A 246 -20.71 -23.82 14.75
C GLN A 246 -20.04 -22.53 15.27
N TRP A 247 -20.71 -21.77 16.13
CA TRP A 247 -20.17 -20.54 16.71
C TRP A 247 -18.92 -20.79 17.58
N LYS A 248 -18.95 -21.85 18.39
CA LYS A 248 -17.81 -22.22 19.23
C LYS A 248 -16.63 -22.70 18.38
N THR A 249 -16.86 -23.44 17.30
CA THR A 249 -15.83 -23.84 16.33
C THR A 249 -15.24 -22.61 15.66
N VAL A 250 -16.06 -21.65 15.22
CA VAL A 250 -15.56 -20.41 14.61
C VAL A 250 -14.70 -19.61 15.58
N SER A 251 -15.18 -19.38 16.80
CA SER A 251 -14.47 -18.54 17.77
C SER A 251 -13.21 -19.19 18.34
N SER A 252 -13.19 -20.52 18.54
CA SER A 252 -12.10 -21.23 19.21
C SER A 252 -11.10 -21.89 18.26
N VAL A 253 -11.49 -22.13 16.99
CA VAL A 253 -10.63 -22.80 16.01
C VAL A 253 -10.36 -21.90 14.81
N VAL A 254 -11.40 -21.41 14.10
CA VAL A 254 -11.23 -20.70 12.84
C VAL A 254 -10.60 -19.32 13.05
N LEU A 255 -11.11 -18.51 13.98
CA LEU A 255 -10.59 -17.16 14.25
C LEU A 255 -9.14 -17.18 14.75
N PRO A 256 -8.74 -18.02 15.72
CA PRO A 256 -7.35 -18.15 16.12
C PRO A 256 -6.43 -18.63 14.99
N ALA A 257 -6.87 -19.59 14.16
CA ALA A 257 -6.12 -20.06 13.00
C ALA A 257 -5.95 -18.96 11.94
N ALA A 258 -6.96 -18.10 11.76
CA ALA A 258 -6.93 -16.98 10.81
C ALA A 258 -6.25 -15.72 11.36
N LYS A 259 -5.78 -15.70 12.62
CA LYS A 259 -5.27 -14.48 13.30
C LYS A 259 -4.26 -13.70 12.48
N SER A 260 -3.25 -14.35 11.90
CA SER A 260 -2.23 -13.70 11.08
C SER A 260 -2.82 -13.06 9.81
N GLY A 261 -3.81 -13.72 9.20
CA GLY A 261 -4.53 -13.20 8.04
C GLY A 261 -5.41 -11.99 8.40
N LEU A 262 -6.10 -12.03 9.55
CA LEU A 262 -6.91 -10.93 10.04
C LEU A 262 -6.05 -9.69 10.37
N VAL A 263 -4.87 -9.88 10.97
CA VAL A 263 -3.92 -8.79 11.17
C VAL A 263 -3.48 -8.20 9.82
N THR A 264 -3.27 -9.04 8.81
CA THR A 264 -2.96 -8.57 7.45
C THR A 264 -4.11 -7.73 6.87
N ALA A 265 -5.36 -8.13 7.11
CA ALA A 265 -6.53 -7.34 6.68
C ALA A 265 -6.57 -5.95 7.34
N VAL A 266 -6.24 -5.87 8.62
CA VAL A 266 -6.11 -4.60 9.35
C VAL A 266 -4.99 -3.73 8.76
N ILE A 267 -3.82 -4.31 8.54
CA ILE A 267 -2.66 -3.61 7.96
C ILE A 267 -3.02 -3.00 6.60
N LEU A 268 -3.65 -3.78 5.72
CA LEU A 268 -4.07 -3.31 4.40
C LEU A 268 -5.17 -2.24 4.49
N GLY A 269 -6.10 -2.38 5.45
CA GLY A 269 -7.11 -1.37 5.72
C GLY A 269 -6.50 -0.04 6.18
N VAL A 270 -5.60 -0.06 7.14
CA VAL A 270 -4.87 1.14 7.63
C VAL A 270 -4.03 1.75 6.51
N ALA A 271 -3.30 0.93 5.76
CA ALA A 271 -2.49 1.40 4.63
C ALA A 271 -3.31 2.18 3.61
N ARG A 272 -4.53 1.71 3.36
CA ARG A 272 -5.42 2.37 2.39
C ARG A 272 -5.84 3.76 2.84
N ILE A 273 -6.10 3.97 4.12
CA ILE A 273 -6.71 5.22 4.61
C ILE A 273 -5.71 6.25 5.16
N ILE A 274 -4.49 5.83 5.52
CA ILE A 274 -3.51 6.70 6.18
C ILE A 274 -3.03 7.86 5.30
N GLY A 275 -3.07 7.69 3.98
CA GLY A 275 -2.72 8.70 3.00
C GLY A 275 -3.91 9.46 2.40
N GLU A 276 -5.13 9.21 2.88
CA GLU A 276 -6.32 9.85 2.32
C GLU A 276 -6.42 11.32 2.72
N THR A 277 -6.54 12.17 1.71
CA THR A 277 -6.65 13.63 1.88
C THR A 277 -8.07 14.12 1.62
N ALA A 278 -8.70 13.69 0.52
CA ALA A 278 -9.95 14.24 0.02
C ALA A 278 -11.13 14.15 1.02
N PRO A 279 -11.41 13.02 1.67
CA PRO A 279 -12.50 12.97 2.65
C PRO A 279 -12.22 13.85 3.88
N LEU A 280 -10.97 13.88 4.35
CA LEU A 280 -10.59 14.64 5.54
C LEU A 280 -10.69 16.16 5.32
N LEU A 281 -10.35 16.62 4.11
CA LEU A 281 -10.48 18.01 3.72
C LEU A 281 -11.91 18.53 3.90
N LEU A 282 -12.90 17.69 3.70
CA LEU A 282 -14.32 18.06 3.80
C LEU A 282 -14.87 18.00 5.23
N VAL A 283 -14.39 17.09 6.08
CA VAL A 283 -15.06 16.76 7.34
C VAL A 283 -14.22 16.94 8.59
N SER A 284 -12.87 16.99 8.48
CA SER A 284 -12.01 17.18 9.66
C SER A 284 -11.69 18.65 9.97
N GLY A 285 -11.87 19.54 9.00
CA GLY A 285 -11.63 20.98 9.15
C GLY A 285 -10.17 21.42 9.10
N GLY A 286 -9.22 20.51 9.05
CA GLY A 286 -7.79 20.80 8.81
C GLY A 286 -7.17 21.76 9.82
N GLY A 287 -7.37 21.55 11.12
CA GLY A 287 -6.86 22.42 12.18
C GLY A 287 -5.32 22.51 12.18
N ASP A 288 -4.79 23.68 12.48
CA ASP A 288 -3.35 23.97 12.57
C ASP A 288 -2.81 23.85 14.02
N SER A 289 -3.72 23.80 15.01
CA SER A 289 -3.40 23.59 16.42
C SER A 289 -3.56 22.14 16.84
N LEU A 290 -2.81 21.76 17.87
CA LEU A 290 -2.93 20.42 18.47
C LEU A 290 -4.31 20.26 19.13
N ASN A 291 -5.14 19.37 18.59
CA ASN A 291 -6.43 19.00 19.14
C ASN A 291 -6.43 17.51 19.51
N LEU A 292 -6.63 17.21 20.79
CA LEU A 292 -6.72 15.84 21.32
C LEU A 292 -8.17 15.35 21.43
N ASN A 293 -9.14 16.26 21.29
CA ASN A 293 -10.55 15.91 21.37
C ASN A 293 -11.11 15.63 19.96
N PRO A 294 -11.36 14.37 19.59
CA PRO A 294 -11.87 14.05 18.27
C PRO A 294 -13.31 14.49 18.02
N THR A 295 -14.07 14.79 19.08
CA THR A 295 -15.50 15.11 18.95
C THR A 295 -15.78 16.59 18.70
N GLN A 296 -14.82 17.47 19.00
CA GLN A 296 -15.02 18.92 18.92
C GLN A 296 -13.84 19.61 18.23
N GLY A 297 -14.17 20.55 17.35
CA GLY A 297 -13.22 21.41 16.68
C GLY A 297 -12.46 20.72 15.53
N ALA A 298 -11.84 21.56 14.72
CA ALA A 298 -11.04 21.12 13.59
C ALA A 298 -9.84 20.27 14.04
N MET A 299 -9.54 19.22 13.26
CA MET A 299 -8.41 18.33 13.51
C MET A 299 -7.54 18.22 12.26
N GLY A 300 -6.24 18.45 12.42
CA GLY A 300 -5.26 18.31 11.33
C GLY A 300 -5.00 16.86 10.96
N SER A 301 -4.49 16.64 9.74
CA SER A 301 -3.96 15.34 9.31
C SER A 301 -2.69 15.52 8.50
N LEU A 302 -1.79 14.52 8.50
CA LEU A 302 -0.55 14.57 7.73
C LEU A 302 -0.79 14.77 6.22
N PRO A 303 -1.70 14.03 5.57
CA PRO A 303 -1.99 14.26 4.15
C PRO A 303 -2.52 15.66 3.87
N TYR A 304 -3.38 16.20 4.76
CA TYR A 304 -3.89 17.56 4.63
C TYR A 304 -2.79 18.61 4.81
N TYR A 305 -1.90 18.44 5.80
CA TYR A 305 -0.76 19.31 6.04
C TYR A 305 0.16 19.38 4.82
N ILE A 306 0.50 18.22 4.25
CA ILE A 306 1.33 18.12 3.05
C ILE A 306 0.65 18.81 1.87
N TRP A 307 -0.63 18.53 1.64
CA TRP A 307 -1.42 19.14 0.58
C TRP A 307 -1.50 20.67 0.72
N LYS A 308 -1.77 21.17 1.93
CA LYS A 308 -1.81 22.60 2.24
C LYS A 308 -0.48 23.26 1.94
N ALA A 309 0.64 22.69 2.41
CA ALA A 309 1.97 23.26 2.21
C ALA A 309 2.38 23.30 0.72
N PHE A 310 2.01 22.31 -0.08
CA PHE A 310 2.25 22.32 -1.53
C PHE A 310 1.36 23.30 -2.29
N LEU A 311 0.09 23.44 -1.92
CA LEU A 311 -0.89 24.19 -2.70
C LEU A 311 -0.90 25.67 -2.34
N THR A 312 -0.76 26.00 -1.04
CA THR A 312 -0.85 27.38 -0.54
C THR A 312 0.51 27.99 -0.27
N GLY A 313 1.58 27.19 -0.25
CA GLY A 313 2.94 27.66 -0.07
C GLY A 313 3.51 28.26 -1.37
N GLY A 314 4.17 29.41 -1.24
CA GLY A 314 4.86 30.08 -2.35
C GLY A 314 6.37 30.21 -2.15
N THR A 315 6.90 29.65 -1.06
CA THR A 315 8.31 29.78 -0.66
C THR A 315 9.03 28.43 -0.67
N ASP A 316 10.35 28.46 -0.71
CA ASP A 316 11.18 27.24 -0.60
C ASP A 316 10.99 26.56 0.75
N GLU A 317 10.71 27.32 1.80
CA GLU A 317 10.39 26.79 3.15
C GLU A 317 9.09 25.98 3.15
N ALA A 318 8.06 26.47 2.47
CA ALA A 318 6.79 25.74 2.35
C ALA A 318 6.99 24.41 1.59
N PHE A 319 7.75 24.42 0.50
CA PHE A 319 8.09 23.19 -0.22
C PHE A 319 8.94 22.25 0.63
N ALA A 320 9.91 22.78 1.39
CA ALA A 320 10.71 21.96 2.28
C ALA A 320 9.87 21.31 3.40
N ARG A 321 8.91 22.06 3.98
CA ARG A 321 7.91 21.52 4.94
C ARG A 321 7.06 20.42 4.32
N ALA A 322 6.56 20.62 3.11
CA ALA A 322 5.75 19.64 2.41
C ALA A 322 6.52 18.34 2.15
N TRP A 323 7.77 18.43 1.66
CA TRP A 323 8.62 17.27 1.46
C TRP A 323 9.03 16.60 2.77
N GLY A 324 9.31 17.38 3.82
CA GLY A 324 9.57 16.88 5.17
C GLY A 324 8.37 16.13 5.74
N GLY A 325 7.16 16.69 5.63
CA GLY A 325 5.92 16.03 6.02
C GLY A 325 5.67 14.72 5.26
N MET A 326 5.95 14.71 3.95
CA MET A 326 5.83 13.49 3.13
C MET A 326 6.83 12.41 3.55
N LEU A 327 8.06 12.79 3.92
CA LEU A 327 9.05 11.85 4.44
C LEU A 327 8.63 11.30 5.82
N VAL A 328 8.10 12.16 6.69
CA VAL A 328 7.55 11.72 7.99
C VAL A 328 6.39 10.77 7.80
N LEU A 329 5.45 11.05 6.87
CA LEU A 329 4.35 10.15 6.55
C LEU A 329 4.85 8.79 6.04
N LEU A 330 5.87 8.79 5.17
CA LEU A 330 6.48 7.56 4.66
C LEU A 330 7.10 6.73 5.80
N ILE A 331 7.89 7.35 6.67
CA ILE A 331 8.50 6.70 7.85
C ILE A 331 7.41 6.16 8.78
N PHE A 332 6.38 6.97 9.05
CA PHE A 332 5.26 6.57 9.90
C PHE A 332 4.54 5.33 9.37
N ILE A 333 4.29 5.26 8.06
CA ILE A 333 3.72 4.07 7.41
C ILE A 333 4.63 2.86 7.61
N PHE A 334 5.94 2.97 7.38
CA PHE A 334 6.87 1.86 7.58
C PHE A 334 6.93 1.39 9.04
N ILE A 335 6.89 2.30 10.00
CA ILE A 335 6.82 1.96 11.43
C ILE A 335 5.55 1.17 11.73
N LEU A 336 4.38 1.65 11.27
CA LEU A 336 3.11 0.96 11.48
C LEU A 336 3.11 -0.45 10.86
N PHE A 337 3.62 -0.60 9.63
CA PHE A 337 3.76 -1.91 9.01
C PHE A 337 4.71 -2.84 9.75
N GLY A 338 5.85 -2.30 10.19
CA GLY A 338 6.83 -3.04 10.99
C GLY A 338 6.22 -3.56 12.29
N LEU A 339 5.55 -2.68 13.03
CA LEU A 339 4.88 -3.01 14.29
C LEU A 339 3.77 -4.05 14.07
N ALA A 340 2.90 -3.84 13.09
CA ALA A 340 1.81 -4.75 12.80
C ALA A 340 2.32 -6.13 12.35
N ARG A 341 3.38 -6.20 11.55
CA ARG A 341 4.03 -7.46 11.16
C ARG A 341 4.72 -8.15 12.35
N PHE A 342 5.32 -7.38 13.24
CA PHE A 342 5.91 -7.93 14.46
C PHE A 342 4.85 -8.56 15.37
N LEU A 343 3.74 -7.86 15.58
CA LEU A 343 2.59 -8.36 16.37
C LEU A 343 1.89 -9.56 15.71
N SER A 344 1.93 -9.65 14.37
CA SER A 344 1.37 -10.76 13.60
C SER A 344 2.21 -12.03 13.64
N ARG A 345 3.49 -11.97 14.02
CA ARG A 345 4.31 -13.16 14.18
C ARG A 345 3.75 -13.99 15.35
N SER A 346 2.91 -14.97 15.01
CA SER A 346 2.54 -16.02 15.94
C SER A 346 3.82 -16.78 16.29
N LYS A 347 4.11 -16.93 17.60
CA LYS A 347 5.07 -17.91 18.06
C LYS A 347 4.46 -19.26 17.68
N VAL A 348 4.93 -19.85 16.58
CA VAL A 348 4.77 -21.27 16.34
C VAL A 348 5.72 -21.92 17.31
N ASN A 349 5.22 -22.30 18.49
CA ASN A 349 5.85 -23.25 19.38
C ASN A 349 5.35 -24.64 19.04
#